data_cd47713ec4474ed39cdca9cecc2c4d27
#
_entry.id   cd47713ec4474ed39cdca9cecc2c4d27
#
_cell.length_a   1.000
_cell.length_b   1.000
_cell.length_c   1.000
_cell.angle_alpha   90.00
_cell.angle_beta   90.00
_cell.angle_gamma   90.00
#
_symmetry.space_group_name_H-M   'P 1'
#
loop_
_entity.id
_entity.type
_entity.pdbx_description
1 polymer ?
#
loop_
_entity_poly.entity_id
_entity_poly.type
_entity_poly.pdbx_seq_one_letter_code
_entity_poly.pdbx_strand_id
1 'polypeptide(L)'
;MKPTAVILGIVFASALGQAHSDSWNQFRGPNGSGIAKDSRPPVELDGAQLAWKAALPPGLSSPVLSSKRVFLTGLAKGRLVTIAINKADGKIIWQNQAPKVELEKVHKASHPAAPSTLVDDDRVFAYFGSYGLLCYNLDGRELWKKTVPTPKTLYGMSTSPIVHGKHLIMVLDNDTNLPGSRLSQSKIVAYDKTNGDVAWEIPRPFHRSGWSTPMIWKHDRSTELVVLGNGRVSGYDMKTGAQKWFVPGFSRETISTPVAGNNVLYVSSSKLGGGADIQPDPLPFWEAVIRFDKNSDGKIERKEMTGHFTFPIRPELPPGHPGYGIPLPDDKRRRQERLDGMFRGTDRNRDKFWTKEEFMSNMRGSRGKPLLIAIRPGGQGDITDTHLKWELNRSIPEIPSTLLYNNLIYMVRNGGLLAAVDATNGKLLYRERLNAPGQYSASPVAANDHIYLSSNRGVITIVKVNKEFKITHQHDLKDPVFVTPAIDKNTLYIRTEKALLAFRTND
;
A
#
# COMPACT_ATOMS: atom_id res chain seq x y z
N MET A 1 -64.56 -33.37 26.24
CA MET A 1 -63.77 -32.21 25.75
C MET A 1 -62.33 -32.53 25.98
N LYS A 2 -61.52 -32.79 24.93
CA LYS A 2 -60.09 -33.04 25.01
C LYS A 2 -59.35 -31.73 24.72
N PRO A 3 -58.31 -31.35 25.43
CA PRO A 3 -57.54 -30.17 25.09
C PRO A 3 -56.54 -30.49 23.97
N THR A 4 -56.53 -29.67 22.93
CA THR A 4 -55.57 -29.70 21.82
C THR A 4 -54.32 -28.93 22.22
N ALA A 5 -53.18 -29.61 22.29
CA ALA A 5 -51.89 -29.00 22.53
C ALA A 5 -51.36 -28.35 21.21
N VAL A 6 -51.11 -27.05 21.25
CA VAL A 6 -50.43 -26.32 20.18
C VAL A 6 -48.94 -26.37 20.47
N ILE A 7 -48.15 -27.07 19.63
CA ILE A 7 -46.69 -27.07 19.63
C ILE A 7 -46.20 -25.85 18.87
N LEU A 8 -45.63 -24.88 19.59
CA LEU A 8 -44.98 -23.71 19.00
C LEU A 8 -43.55 -24.09 18.59
N GLY A 9 -43.31 -24.32 17.32
CA GLY A 9 -41.97 -24.60 16.81
C GLY A 9 -41.13 -23.28 16.79
N ILE A 10 -40.15 -23.20 17.66
CA ILE A 10 -39.13 -22.11 17.63
C ILE A 10 -38.11 -22.48 16.55
N VAL A 11 -38.18 -21.78 15.42
CA VAL A 11 -37.15 -21.84 14.38
C VAL A 11 -35.97 -20.99 14.86
N PHE A 12 -34.91 -21.63 15.33
CA PHE A 12 -33.60 -20.98 15.51
C PHE A 12 -33.02 -20.67 14.11
N ALA A 13 -33.18 -19.46 13.67
CA ALA A 13 -32.37 -18.92 12.57
C ALA A 13 -30.93 -18.75 13.09
N SER A 14 -30.09 -19.73 12.81
CA SER A 14 -28.63 -19.59 12.99
C SER A 14 -28.17 -18.51 12.04
N ALA A 15 -27.92 -17.30 12.56
CA ALA A 15 -27.13 -16.29 11.90
C ALA A 15 -25.70 -16.86 11.73
N LEU A 16 -25.43 -17.43 10.56
CA LEU A 16 -24.08 -17.68 10.10
C LEU A 16 -23.42 -16.31 9.89
N GLY A 17 -22.93 -15.76 10.99
CA GLY A 17 -21.97 -14.66 10.91
C GLY A 17 -20.78 -15.19 10.12
N GLN A 18 -20.53 -14.60 8.95
CA GLN A 18 -19.29 -14.82 8.21
C GLN A 18 -18.14 -14.45 9.15
N ALA A 19 -17.55 -15.44 9.80
CA ALA A 19 -16.23 -15.33 10.37
C ALA A 19 -15.30 -15.04 9.19
N HIS A 20 -14.92 -13.79 8.99
CA HIS A 20 -13.75 -13.48 8.20
C HIS A 20 -12.60 -14.24 8.84
N SER A 21 -12.19 -15.33 8.21
CA SER A 21 -11.12 -16.17 8.70
C SER A 21 -9.88 -15.29 8.92
N ASP A 22 -9.21 -15.45 10.05
CA ASP A 22 -7.87 -14.89 10.34
C ASP A 22 -6.80 -15.50 9.41
N SER A 23 -7.20 -16.01 8.24
CA SER A 23 -6.35 -16.68 7.27
C SER A 23 -5.53 -15.66 6.47
N TRP A 24 -4.33 -16.07 6.08
CA TRP A 24 -3.40 -15.27 5.27
C TRP A 24 -3.83 -15.25 3.78
N ASN A 25 -5.04 -14.79 3.52
CA ASN A 25 -5.75 -14.95 2.25
C ASN A 25 -5.48 -13.85 1.20
N GLN A 26 -4.69 -12.85 1.53
CA GLN A 26 -4.28 -11.74 0.65
C GLN A 26 -2.88 -11.25 0.96
N PHE A 27 -2.38 -10.28 0.22
CA PHE A 27 -1.11 -9.62 0.48
C PHE A 27 -1.05 -9.12 1.93
N ARG A 28 0.00 -9.55 2.68
CA ARG A 28 0.19 -9.27 4.10
C ARG A 28 -0.90 -9.81 5.03
N GLY A 29 -1.60 -10.88 4.64
CA GLY A 29 -2.59 -11.54 5.49
C GLY A 29 -3.87 -10.74 5.74
N PRO A 30 -4.57 -10.98 6.86
CA PRO A 30 -5.87 -10.39 7.12
C PRO A 30 -5.84 -8.87 6.99
N ASN A 31 -6.59 -8.34 6.03
CA ASN A 31 -6.69 -6.91 5.74
C ASN A 31 -5.34 -6.17 5.61
N GLY A 32 -4.31 -6.86 5.12
CA GLY A 32 -2.98 -6.28 4.95
C GLY A 32 -2.24 -5.96 6.26
N SER A 33 -2.67 -6.49 7.39
CA SER A 33 -2.14 -6.17 8.72
C SER A 33 -0.71 -6.66 8.95
N GLY A 34 -0.30 -7.76 8.33
CA GLY A 34 0.97 -8.44 8.60
C GLY A 34 0.94 -9.28 9.89
N ILE A 35 -0.24 -9.55 10.47
CA ILE A 35 -0.40 -10.25 11.74
C ILE A 35 -1.11 -11.59 11.53
N ALA A 36 -0.53 -12.66 12.05
CA ALA A 36 -1.15 -13.97 12.17
C ALA A 36 -1.54 -14.22 13.63
N LYS A 37 -2.81 -13.95 13.95
CA LYS A 37 -3.35 -14.23 15.28
C LYS A 37 -3.34 -15.73 15.54
N ASP A 38 -3.20 -16.12 16.81
CA ASP A 38 -3.25 -17.51 17.28
C ASP A 38 -2.28 -18.46 16.53
N SER A 39 -1.30 -17.90 15.82
CA SER A 39 -0.26 -18.63 15.11
C SER A 39 1.03 -18.67 15.92
N ARG A 40 1.74 -19.82 15.89
CA ARG A 40 3.00 -20.04 16.62
C ARG A 40 4.07 -20.62 15.69
N PRO A 41 4.51 -19.85 14.68
CA PRO A 41 5.57 -20.28 13.80
C PRO A 41 6.90 -20.38 14.54
N PRO A 42 7.92 -21.11 14.01
CA PRO A 42 9.18 -21.26 14.70
C PRO A 42 9.89 -19.93 14.91
N VAL A 43 10.51 -19.77 16.06
CA VAL A 43 11.37 -18.62 16.41
C VAL A 43 12.85 -18.93 16.19
N GLU A 44 13.19 -20.15 15.84
CA GLU A 44 14.48 -20.59 15.36
C GLU A 44 14.29 -21.22 13.99
N LEU A 45 15.14 -20.84 13.03
CA LEU A 45 15.02 -21.24 11.63
C LEU A 45 16.28 -22.02 11.26
N ASP A 46 16.40 -23.24 11.71
CA ASP A 46 17.49 -24.14 11.33
C ASP A 46 16.97 -25.26 10.41
N GLY A 47 17.84 -26.21 10.07
CA GLY A 47 17.49 -27.32 9.20
C GLY A 47 16.40 -28.23 9.77
N ALA A 48 16.23 -28.28 11.09
CA ALA A 48 15.23 -29.13 11.75
C ALA A 48 13.80 -28.58 11.60
N GLN A 49 13.65 -27.26 11.47
CA GLN A 49 12.37 -26.61 11.24
C GLN A 49 12.00 -26.51 9.77
N LEU A 50 12.91 -26.78 8.82
CA LEU A 50 12.60 -26.75 7.39
C LEU A 50 11.74 -27.96 7.01
N ALA A 51 10.42 -27.77 6.96
CA ALA A 51 9.49 -28.83 6.58
C ALA A 51 9.61 -29.23 5.10
N TRP A 52 9.75 -28.23 4.22
CA TRP A 52 9.94 -28.46 2.80
C TRP A 52 10.45 -27.20 2.06
N LYS A 53 11.00 -27.42 0.87
CA LYS A 53 11.44 -26.39 -0.08
C LYS A 53 10.94 -26.74 -1.47
N ALA A 54 10.22 -25.82 -2.11
CA ALA A 54 9.68 -25.96 -3.47
C ALA A 54 10.34 -24.97 -4.41
N ALA A 55 10.92 -25.44 -5.51
CA ALA A 55 11.49 -24.58 -6.55
C ALA A 55 10.39 -23.78 -7.25
N LEU A 56 10.63 -22.50 -7.52
CA LEU A 56 9.69 -21.59 -8.13
C LEU A 56 10.27 -20.89 -9.36
N PRO A 57 9.42 -20.57 -10.36
CA PRO A 57 9.80 -19.61 -11.38
C PRO A 57 9.95 -18.20 -10.79
N PRO A 58 10.76 -17.32 -11.43
CA PRO A 58 10.91 -15.93 -11.02
C PRO A 58 9.58 -15.21 -10.83
N GLY A 59 9.50 -14.31 -9.85
CA GLY A 59 8.33 -13.50 -9.53
C GLY A 59 8.45 -12.85 -8.17
N LEU A 60 7.68 -11.79 -7.94
CA LEU A 60 7.72 -10.99 -6.71
C LEU A 60 6.39 -10.99 -5.93
N SER A 61 5.49 -11.94 -6.19
CA SER A 61 4.28 -12.07 -5.37
C SER A 61 4.61 -12.66 -4.01
N SER A 62 4.01 -12.13 -2.96
CA SER A 62 4.04 -12.72 -1.62
C SER A 62 3.15 -13.97 -1.56
N PRO A 63 3.47 -14.97 -0.71
CA PRO A 63 2.62 -16.14 -0.53
C PRO A 63 1.26 -15.75 0.04
N VAL A 64 0.20 -16.37 -0.51
CA VAL A 64 -1.18 -16.24 -0.06
C VAL A 64 -1.72 -17.64 0.20
N LEU A 65 -2.50 -17.80 1.27
CA LEU A 65 -2.82 -19.10 1.81
C LEU A 65 -4.32 -19.37 1.81
N SER A 66 -4.70 -20.60 1.47
CA SER A 66 -5.96 -21.22 1.89
C SER A 66 -5.69 -22.24 3.01
N SER A 67 -6.71 -22.99 3.40
CA SER A 67 -6.56 -24.04 4.41
C SER A 67 -5.50 -25.09 4.04
N LYS A 68 -5.38 -25.46 2.75
CA LYS A 68 -4.52 -26.56 2.29
C LYS A 68 -3.44 -26.14 1.28
N ARG A 69 -3.48 -24.92 0.75
CA ARG A 69 -2.63 -24.51 -0.38
C ARG A 69 -1.97 -23.15 -0.15
N VAL A 70 -0.82 -22.97 -0.82
CA VAL A 70 -0.15 -21.69 -1.00
C VAL A 70 -0.30 -21.28 -2.46
N PHE A 71 -0.66 -20.02 -2.70
CA PHE A 71 -0.82 -19.47 -4.04
C PHE A 71 0.20 -18.36 -4.29
N LEU A 72 0.74 -18.35 -5.51
CA LEU A 72 1.77 -17.43 -5.96
C LEU A 72 1.58 -17.11 -7.45
N THR A 73 2.22 -16.04 -7.90
CA THR A 73 2.40 -15.76 -9.33
C THR A 73 3.87 -15.88 -9.71
N GLY A 74 4.15 -16.09 -10.98
CA GLY A 74 5.52 -16.19 -11.51
C GLY A 74 5.58 -16.01 -13.02
N LEU A 75 6.80 -16.06 -13.55
CA LEU A 75 7.07 -16.04 -14.99
C LEU A 75 7.83 -17.30 -15.39
N ALA A 76 7.15 -18.26 -16.02
CA ALA A 76 7.71 -19.53 -16.45
C ALA A 76 7.81 -19.57 -17.98
N LYS A 77 9.02 -19.74 -18.51
CA LYS A 77 9.28 -19.83 -19.96
C LYS A 77 8.64 -18.66 -20.74
N GLY A 78 8.75 -17.43 -20.21
CA GLY A 78 8.19 -16.23 -20.83
C GLY A 78 6.65 -16.10 -20.72
N ARG A 79 5.97 -16.92 -19.91
CA ARG A 79 4.54 -16.89 -19.67
C ARG A 79 4.24 -16.58 -18.20
N LEU A 80 3.30 -15.66 -17.99
CA LEU A 80 2.75 -15.40 -16.65
C LEU A 80 2.01 -16.62 -16.14
N VAL A 81 2.26 -17.01 -14.90
CA VAL A 81 1.68 -18.22 -14.30
C VAL A 81 1.12 -17.94 -12.92
N THR A 82 0.01 -18.59 -12.61
CA THR A 82 -0.54 -18.73 -11.25
C THR A 82 -0.23 -20.14 -10.77
N ILE A 83 0.26 -20.27 -9.54
CA ILE A 83 0.79 -21.53 -9.00
C ILE A 83 0.09 -21.84 -7.69
N ALA A 84 -0.34 -23.09 -7.52
CA ALA A 84 -0.82 -23.62 -6.25
C ALA A 84 0.11 -24.74 -5.75
N ILE A 85 0.46 -24.64 -4.49
CA ILE A 85 1.39 -25.54 -3.81
C ILE A 85 0.68 -26.16 -2.61
N ASN A 86 0.88 -27.44 -2.38
CA ASN A 86 0.39 -28.15 -1.20
C ASN A 86 1.13 -27.67 0.05
N LYS A 87 0.41 -27.22 1.07
CA LYS A 87 1.01 -26.75 2.34
C LYS A 87 1.68 -27.87 3.13
N ALA A 88 1.27 -29.11 2.95
CA ALA A 88 1.82 -30.22 3.71
C ALA A 88 3.23 -30.61 3.28
N ASP A 89 3.48 -30.69 1.97
CA ASP A 89 4.69 -31.27 1.38
C ASP A 89 5.42 -30.41 0.34
N GLY A 90 4.89 -29.21 0.02
CA GLY A 90 5.50 -28.30 -0.94
C GLY A 90 5.36 -28.69 -2.41
N LYS A 91 4.59 -29.73 -2.75
CA LYS A 91 4.39 -30.13 -4.15
C LYS A 91 3.52 -29.12 -4.88
N ILE A 92 3.90 -28.79 -6.11
CA ILE A 92 3.05 -28.01 -7.01
C ILE A 92 1.84 -28.88 -7.39
N ILE A 93 0.64 -28.41 -7.01
CA ILE A 93 -0.63 -29.10 -7.35
C ILE A 93 -1.05 -28.75 -8.76
N TRP A 94 -0.96 -27.47 -9.11
CA TRP A 94 -1.24 -26.98 -10.45
C TRP A 94 -0.47 -25.68 -10.73
N GLN A 95 -0.21 -25.45 -12.01
CA GLN A 95 0.38 -24.23 -12.54
C GLN A 95 -0.33 -23.84 -13.83
N ASN A 96 -1.07 -22.75 -13.79
CA ASN A 96 -1.86 -22.28 -14.92
C ASN A 96 -1.20 -21.09 -15.59
N GLN A 97 -1.10 -21.12 -16.90
CA GLN A 97 -0.58 -20.01 -17.70
C GLN A 97 -1.71 -19.01 -18.01
N ALA A 98 -1.42 -17.74 -17.82
CA ALA A 98 -2.27 -16.68 -18.37
C ALA A 98 -2.26 -16.73 -19.91
N PRO A 99 -3.29 -16.19 -20.58
CA PRO A 99 -3.26 -16.00 -22.03
C PRO A 99 -1.98 -15.29 -22.47
N LYS A 100 -1.50 -15.61 -23.67
CA LYS A 100 -0.27 -15.02 -24.22
C LYS A 100 -0.49 -13.51 -24.49
N VAL A 101 0.38 -12.68 -23.93
CA VAL A 101 0.39 -11.24 -24.12
C VAL A 101 1.82 -10.74 -24.24
N GLU A 102 1.99 -9.55 -24.78
CA GLU A 102 3.23 -8.81 -24.65
C GLU A 102 3.39 -8.36 -23.18
N LEU A 103 4.57 -8.61 -22.61
CA LEU A 103 4.83 -8.24 -21.23
C LEU A 103 5.12 -6.76 -21.11
N GLU A 104 4.56 -6.13 -20.09
CA GLU A 104 4.89 -4.75 -19.75
C GLU A 104 6.40 -4.61 -19.48
N LYS A 105 6.97 -3.46 -19.87
CA LYS A 105 8.34 -3.12 -19.50
C LYS A 105 8.35 -2.65 -18.05
N VAL A 106 9.02 -3.41 -17.20
CA VAL A 106 9.15 -3.09 -15.77
C VAL A 106 10.57 -2.64 -15.43
N HIS A 107 10.71 -1.85 -14.40
CA HIS A 107 12.02 -1.50 -13.86
C HIS A 107 12.69 -2.74 -13.24
N LYS A 108 14.03 -2.77 -13.23
CA LYS A 108 14.83 -3.89 -12.67
C LYS A 108 14.54 -4.25 -11.21
N ALA A 109 13.93 -3.34 -10.44
CA ALA A 109 13.51 -3.59 -9.05
C ALA A 109 12.09 -4.20 -8.96
N SER A 110 11.44 -4.47 -10.08
CA SER A 110 10.08 -5.01 -10.15
C SER A 110 10.03 -6.25 -11.07
N HIS A 111 8.83 -6.82 -11.23
CA HIS A 111 8.63 -8.00 -12.04
C HIS A 111 7.20 -8.02 -12.63
N PRO A 112 6.95 -8.54 -13.85
CA PRO A 112 5.60 -8.65 -14.41
C PRO A 112 4.63 -9.52 -13.58
N ALA A 113 5.17 -10.39 -12.71
CA ALA A 113 4.43 -11.19 -11.73
C ALA A 113 4.70 -10.67 -10.29
N ALA A 114 4.54 -9.36 -10.06
CA ALA A 114 4.71 -8.74 -8.74
C ALA A 114 3.43 -8.74 -7.89
N PRO A 115 2.21 -8.51 -8.41
CA PRO A 115 1.01 -8.56 -7.60
C PRO A 115 0.80 -9.93 -6.96
N SER A 116 0.45 -9.94 -5.66
CA SER A 116 0.10 -11.16 -4.95
C SER A 116 -1.31 -11.59 -5.32
N THR A 117 -1.57 -12.89 -5.24
CA THR A 117 -2.92 -13.45 -5.40
C THR A 117 -3.81 -13.05 -4.24
N LEU A 118 -5.09 -13.34 -4.37
CA LEU A 118 -6.10 -13.23 -3.31
C LEU A 118 -6.90 -14.53 -3.30
N VAL A 119 -7.22 -15.03 -2.12
CA VAL A 119 -8.14 -16.15 -1.91
C VAL A 119 -9.37 -15.68 -1.18
N ASP A 120 -10.55 -16.01 -1.68
CA ASP A 120 -11.82 -15.72 -1.02
C ASP A 120 -12.80 -16.86 -1.30
N ASP A 121 -13.30 -17.46 -0.23
CA ASP A 121 -14.11 -18.67 -0.28
C ASP A 121 -13.39 -19.81 -1.05
N ASP A 122 -13.98 -20.25 -2.16
CA ASP A 122 -13.47 -21.30 -3.05
C ASP A 122 -12.69 -20.78 -4.27
N ARG A 123 -12.35 -19.47 -4.29
CA ARG A 123 -11.77 -18.79 -5.44
C ARG A 123 -10.37 -18.25 -5.17
N VAL A 124 -9.59 -18.26 -6.25
CA VAL A 124 -8.26 -17.65 -6.31
C VAL A 124 -8.27 -16.60 -7.41
N PHE A 125 -7.88 -15.38 -7.05
CA PHE A 125 -7.77 -14.27 -7.99
C PHE A 125 -6.29 -13.94 -8.20
N ALA A 126 -5.89 -13.84 -9.45
CA ALA A 126 -4.57 -13.36 -9.85
C ALA A 126 -4.72 -12.14 -10.76
N TYR A 127 -3.90 -11.13 -10.52
CA TYR A 127 -3.79 -9.97 -11.38
C TYR A 127 -2.40 -9.87 -11.97
N PHE A 128 -2.33 -9.62 -13.27
CA PHE A 128 -1.11 -9.31 -13.98
C PHE A 128 -1.28 -8.00 -14.74
N GLY A 129 -0.39 -7.04 -14.52
CA GLY A 129 -0.45 -5.75 -15.21
C GLY A 129 -0.53 -5.87 -16.72
N SER A 130 0.19 -6.84 -17.30
CA SER A 130 0.21 -7.09 -18.75
C SER A 130 -1.05 -7.76 -19.30
N TYR A 131 -1.91 -8.35 -18.46
CA TYR A 131 -3.09 -9.08 -18.93
C TYR A 131 -4.39 -8.57 -18.32
N GLY A 132 -4.44 -8.48 -16.99
CA GLY A 132 -5.65 -8.24 -16.22
C GLY A 132 -5.90 -9.31 -15.17
N LEU A 133 -7.16 -9.63 -14.94
CA LEU A 133 -7.63 -10.51 -13.89
C LEU A 133 -7.92 -11.94 -14.40
N LEU A 134 -7.61 -12.91 -13.55
CA LEU A 134 -7.90 -14.31 -13.71
C LEU A 134 -8.48 -14.84 -12.42
N CYS A 135 -9.56 -15.61 -12.52
CA CYS A 135 -10.20 -16.27 -11.40
C CYS A 135 -10.22 -17.78 -11.63
N TYR A 136 -9.75 -18.51 -10.64
CA TYR A 136 -9.75 -19.96 -10.62
C TYR A 136 -10.51 -20.47 -9.38
N ASN A 137 -11.04 -21.69 -9.44
CA ASN A 137 -11.37 -22.40 -8.21
C ASN A 137 -10.06 -22.87 -7.52
N LEU A 138 -10.16 -23.39 -6.30
CA LEU A 138 -8.96 -23.85 -5.57
C LEU A 138 -8.24 -24.98 -6.31
N ASP A 139 -8.91 -25.78 -7.16
CA ASP A 139 -8.33 -26.89 -7.93
C ASP A 139 -7.72 -26.45 -9.27
N GLY A 140 -7.73 -25.15 -9.57
CA GLY A 140 -7.08 -24.58 -10.76
C GLY A 140 -7.96 -24.50 -12.00
N ARG A 141 -9.25 -24.89 -11.92
CA ARG A 141 -10.18 -24.67 -13.04
C ARG A 141 -10.46 -23.18 -13.18
N GLU A 142 -10.21 -22.61 -14.36
CA GLU A 142 -10.55 -21.23 -14.69
C GLU A 142 -12.08 -21.05 -14.60
N LEU A 143 -12.51 -20.07 -13.81
CA LEU A 143 -13.92 -19.71 -13.66
C LEU A 143 -14.28 -18.53 -14.57
N TRP A 144 -13.43 -17.53 -14.59
CA TRP A 144 -13.54 -16.37 -15.48
C TRP A 144 -12.19 -15.66 -15.64
N LYS A 145 -12.10 -14.84 -16.66
CA LYS A 145 -10.96 -13.97 -16.91
C LYS A 145 -11.43 -12.63 -17.47
N LYS A 146 -10.68 -11.58 -17.20
CA LYS A 146 -10.97 -10.21 -17.62
C LYS A 146 -9.70 -9.52 -18.08
N THR A 147 -9.67 -9.14 -19.35
CA THR A 147 -8.59 -8.28 -19.84
C THR A 147 -8.77 -6.87 -19.26
N VAL A 148 -7.70 -6.34 -18.70
CA VAL A 148 -7.62 -4.98 -18.18
C VAL A 148 -6.49 -4.29 -18.94
N PRO A 149 -6.71 -3.10 -19.52
CA PRO A 149 -5.64 -2.37 -20.20
C PRO A 149 -4.45 -2.17 -19.24
N THR A 150 -3.26 -2.47 -19.73
CA THR A 150 -2.01 -2.34 -18.94
C THR A 150 -1.81 -0.91 -18.51
N PRO A 151 -1.86 -0.60 -17.19
CA PRO A 151 -1.57 0.73 -16.71
C PRO A 151 -0.10 1.08 -16.96
N LYS A 152 0.17 2.26 -17.49
CA LYS A 152 1.54 2.76 -17.62
C LYS A 152 1.99 3.24 -16.23
N THR A 153 3.03 2.63 -15.70
CA THR A 153 3.65 3.02 -14.43
C THR A 153 5.16 2.98 -14.54
N LEU A 154 5.86 3.69 -13.66
CA LEU A 154 7.32 3.79 -13.70
C LEU A 154 8.01 2.43 -13.44
N TYR A 155 7.46 1.61 -12.53
CA TYR A 155 8.09 0.34 -12.12
C TYR A 155 7.35 -0.91 -12.60
N GLY A 156 6.19 -0.78 -13.22
CA GLY A 156 5.23 -1.87 -13.45
C GLY A 156 4.21 -1.97 -12.32
N MET A 157 3.17 -2.79 -12.51
CA MET A 157 2.10 -2.96 -11.52
C MET A 157 2.51 -3.89 -10.39
N SER A 158 2.31 -3.47 -9.12
CA SER A 158 2.52 -4.32 -7.95
C SER A 158 1.40 -4.25 -6.91
N THR A 159 0.42 -3.37 -7.12
CA THR A 159 -0.78 -3.32 -6.28
C THR A 159 -1.53 -4.64 -6.37
N SER A 160 -1.81 -5.24 -5.21
CA SER A 160 -2.53 -6.51 -5.13
C SER A 160 -4.05 -6.30 -4.98
N PRO A 161 -4.89 -7.22 -5.47
CA PRO A 161 -6.33 -7.18 -5.25
C PRO A 161 -6.68 -7.38 -3.78
N ILE A 162 -7.80 -6.78 -3.36
CA ILE A 162 -8.45 -7.06 -2.08
C ILE A 162 -9.92 -7.41 -2.32
N VAL A 163 -10.58 -8.02 -1.32
CA VAL A 163 -12.00 -8.33 -1.40
C VAL A 163 -12.78 -7.70 -0.25
N HIS A 164 -13.97 -7.21 -0.55
CA HIS A 164 -14.96 -6.81 0.45
C HIS A 164 -16.38 -7.19 0.00
N GLY A 165 -17.02 -8.08 0.75
CA GLY A 165 -18.32 -8.64 0.38
C GLY A 165 -18.26 -9.35 -0.97
N LYS A 166 -19.03 -8.88 -1.93
CA LYS A 166 -19.05 -9.42 -3.31
C LYS A 166 -18.06 -8.74 -4.27
N HIS A 167 -17.31 -7.75 -3.82
CA HIS A 167 -16.47 -6.94 -4.67
C HIS A 167 -14.98 -7.32 -4.54
N LEU A 168 -14.36 -7.60 -5.68
CA LEU A 168 -12.91 -7.64 -5.89
C LEU A 168 -12.46 -6.22 -6.26
N ILE A 169 -11.63 -5.61 -5.44
CA ILE A 169 -11.26 -4.20 -5.57
C ILE A 169 -9.80 -4.08 -6.02
N MET A 170 -9.58 -3.27 -7.05
CA MET A 170 -8.27 -2.96 -7.62
C MET A 170 -8.02 -1.45 -7.66
N VAL A 171 -6.82 -1.03 -7.31
CA VAL A 171 -6.31 0.32 -7.60
C VAL A 171 -5.45 0.23 -8.85
N LEU A 172 -5.86 0.93 -9.90
CA LEU A 172 -5.19 0.95 -11.21
C LEU A 172 -4.66 2.36 -11.46
N ASP A 173 -3.62 2.75 -10.71
CA ASP A 173 -2.95 4.02 -10.92
C ASP A 173 -2.15 3.99 -12.23
N ASN A 174 -2.19 5.08 -13.01
CA ASN A 174 -1.76 5.11 -14.39
C ASN A 174 -1.18 6.49 -14.76
N ASP A 175 0.00 6.49 -15.36
CA ASP A 175 0.67 7.72 -15.82
C ASP A 175 0.19 8.20 -17.20
N THR A 176 -0.63 7.42 -17.89
CA THR A 176 -1.23 7.83 -19.16
C THR A 176 -2.23 8.96 -18.93
N ASN A 177 -2.12 10.01 -19.74
CA ASN A 177 -3.06 11.12 -19.68
C ASN A 177 -4.43 10.77 -20.28
N LEU A 178 -5.47 11.40 -19.75
CA LEU A 178 -6.75 11.49 -20.45
C LEU A 178 -6.59 12.33 -21.73
N PRO A 179 -7.31 12.03 -22.80
CA PRO A 179 -7.23 12.76 -24.07
C PRO A 179 -7.42 14.28 -23.86
N GLY A 180 -6.52 15.07 -24.44
CA GLY A 180 -6.57 16.55 -24.37
C GLY A 180 -6.37 17.13 -22.96
N SER A 181 -5.89 16.34 -21.99
CA SER A 181 -5.75 16.74 -20.60
C SER A 181 -4.41 16.27 -20.01
N ARG A 182 -3.99 16.91 -18.92
CA ARG A 182 -2.87 16.46 -18.07
C ARG A 182 -3.33 15.55 -16.93
N LEU A 183 -4.62 15.31 -16.80
CA LEU A 183 -5.19 14.38 -15.85
C LEU A 183 -4.84 12.94 -16.25
N SER A 184 -4.70 12.06 -15.27
CA SER A 184 -4.34 10.67 -15.53
C SER A 184 -5.56 9.77 -15.71
N GLN A 185 -5.34 8.60 -16.28
CA GLN A 185 -6.34 7.54 -16.41
C GLN A 185 -6.43 6.66 -15.14
N SER A 186 -5.86 7.11 -14.03
CA SER A 186 -5.91 6.38 -12.76
C SER A 186 -7.34 6.18 -12.26
N LYS A 187 -7.59 5.03 -11.67
CA LYS A 187 -8.93 4.66 -11.17
C LYS A 187 -8.89 3.59 -10.08
N ILE A 188 -9.97 3.49 -9.32
CA ILE A 188 -10.30 2.32 -8.51
C ILE A 188 -11.43 1.60 -9.23
N VAL A 189 -11.34 0.29 -9.32
CA VAL A 189 -12.36 -0.54 -9.93
C VAL A 189 -12.76 -1.64 -8.97
N ALA A 190 -14.05 -1.81 -8.76
CA ALA A 190 -14.61 -2.98 -8.11
C ALA A 190 -15.26 -3.88 -9.15
N TYR A 191 -14.85 -5.13 -9.15
CA TYR A 191 -15.44 -6.18 -9.98
C TYR A 191 -16.32 -7.08 -9.11
N ASP A 192 -17.39 -7.59 -9.67
CA ASP A 192 -18.12 -8.70 -9.05
C ASP A 192 -17.20 -9.93 -9.03
N LYS A 193 -16.91 -10.45 -7.83
CA LYS A 193 -15.96 -11.57 -7.65
C LYS A 193 -16.44 -12.86 -8.30
N THR A 194 -17.73 -12.96 -8.66
CA THR A 194 -18.32 -14.18 -9.20
C THR A 194 -18.12 -14.33 -10.70
N ASN A 195 -18.13 -13.23 -11.45
CA ASN A 195 -18.08 -13.22 -12.91
C ASN A 195 -17.08 -12.23 -13.53
N GLY A 196 -16.45 -11.35 -12.72
CA GLY A 196 -15.49 -10.36 -13.20
C GLY A 196 -16.10 -9.13 -13.85
N ASP A 197 -17.41 -8.92 -13.77
CA ASP A 197 -18.05 -7.72 -14.28
C ASP A 197 -17.74 -6.51 -13.41
N VAL A 198 -17.64 -5.33 -14.04
CA VAL A 198 -17.44 -4.09 -13.32
C VAL A 198 -18.69 -3.72 -12.56
N ALA A 199 -18.62 -3.71 -11.23
CA ALA A 199 -19.70 -3.28 -10.36
C ALA A 199 -19.71 -1.74 -10.21
N TRP A 200 -18.55 -1.13 -10.05
CA TRP A 200 -18.37 0.32 -10.06
C TRP A 200 -16.91 0.68 -10.37
N GLU A 201 -16.72 1.90 -10.87
CA GLU A 201 -15.42 2.46 -11.19
C GLU A 201 -15.37 3.91 -10.70
N ILE A 202 -14.25 4.32 -10.10
CA ILE A 202 -14.03 5.66 -9.59
C ILE A 202 -12.79 6.24 -10.23
N PRO A 203 -12.92 7.28 -11.07
CA PRO A 203 -11.78 7.99 -11.60
C PRO A 203 -10.94 8.63 -10.48
N ARG A 204 -9.62 8.54 -10.62
CA ARG A 204 -8.64 9.21 -9.76
C ARG A 204 -7.68 10.06 -10.60
N PRO A 205 -8.18 11.03 -11.37
CA PRO A 205 -7.40 11.69 -12.41
C PRO A 205 -6.20 12.48 -11.89
N PHE A 206 -6.14 12.75 -10.59
CA PHE A 206 -5.06 13.46 -9.92
C PHE A 206 -3.97 12.56 -9.36
N HIS A 207 -4.12 11.25 -9.48
CA HIS A 207 -3.13 10.27 -9.05
C HIS A 207 -2.33 9.77 -10.24
N ARG A 208 -1.07 9.54 -10.02
CA ARG A 208 -0.11 8.92 -10.95
C ARG A 208 0.35 7.61 -10.35
N SER A 209 1.39 7.01 -10.90
CA SER A 209 1.97 5.77 -10.40
C SER A 209 1.96 5.69 -8.87
N GLY A 210 1.33 4.65 -8.36
CA GLY A 210 1.29 4.26 -6.97
C GLY A 210 1.28 2.74 -6.88
N TRP A 211 1.84 2.20 -5.81
CA TRP A 211 2.02 0.75 -5.65
C TRP A 211 1.46 0.22 -4.34
N SER A 212 0.81 1.10 -3.58
CA SER A 212 0.18 0.74 -2.31
C SER A 212 -1.05 -0.13 -2.54
N THR A 213 -1.08 -1.29 -1.89
CA THR A 213 -2.29 -2.11 -1.83
C THR A 213 -3.30 -1.44 -0.89
N PRO A 214 -4.57 -1.28 -1.30
CA PRO A 214 -5.59 -0.66 -0.45
C PRO A 214 -5.93 -1.54 0.76
N MET A 215 -6.60 -0.95 1.76
CA MET A 215 -7.11 -1.68 2.91
C MET A 215 -8.53 -1.25 3.27
N ILE A 216 -9.24 -2.09 4.01
CA ILE A 216 -10.57 -1.78 4.54
C ILE A 216 -10.42 -1.29 5.98
N TRP A 217 -10.79 -0.06 6.24
CA TRP A 217 -10.80 0.49 7.60
C TRP A 217 -12.19 0.40 8.21
N LYS A 218 -12.33 -0.53 9.16
CA LYS A 218 -13.54 -0.65 9.99
C LYS A 218 -13.32 0.15 11.27
N HIS A 219 -14.22 1.03 11.56
CA HIS A 219 -14.22 1.87 12.76
C HIS A 219 -15.65 2.18 13.23
N ASP A 220 -15.80 2.78 14.41
CA ASP A 220 -17.11 2.98 15.05
C ASP A 220 -18.13 3.73 14.20
N ARG A 221 -17.67 4.56 13.26
CA ARG A 221 -18.55 5.40 12.44
C ARG A 221 -18.92 4.79 11.10
N SER A 222 -18.04 4.00 10.52
CA SER A 222 -18.30 3.37 9.21
C SER A 222 -17.23 2.35 8.83
N THR A 223 -17.41 1.77 7.64
CA THR A 223 -16.40 0.98 6.94
C THR A 223 -16.00 1.73 5.69
N GLU A 224 -14.70 1.93 5.49
CA GLU A 224 -14.15 2.75 4.40
C GLU A 224 -13.03 2.00 3.66
N LEU A 225 -12.94 2.25 2.35
CA LEU A 225 -11.78 1.86 1.57
C LEU A 225 -10.71 2.94 1.73
N VAL A 226 -9.53 2.56 2.21
CA VAL A 226 -8.40 3.47 2.33
C VAL A 226 -7.37 3.18 1.26
N VAL A 227 -6.99 4.22 0.53
CA VAL A 227 -6.00 4.15 -0.55
C VAL A 227 -4.92 5.21 -0.33
N LEU A 228 -3.70 4.76 -0.14
CA LEU A 228 -2.53 5.64 -0.19
C LEU A 228 -2.09 5.74 -1.66
N GLY A 229 -2.16 6.92 -2.22
CA GLY A 229 -1.78 7.21 -3.60
C GLY A 229 -0.79 8.35 -3.69
N ASN A 230 -0.48 8.77 -4.90
CA ASN A 230 0.44 9.87 -5.17
C ASN A 230 0.09 11.12 -4.34
N GLY A 231 0.97 11.47 -3.41
CA GLY A 231 0.89 12.70 -2.59
C GLY A 231 -0.18 12.73 -1.50
N ARG A 232 -1.06 11.73 -1.39
CA ARG A 232 -2.13 11.73 -0.37
C ARG A 232 -2.63 10.35 -0.01
N VAL A 233 -3.18 10.20 1.19
CA VAL A 233 -4.07 9.10 1.56
C VAL A 233 -5.51 9.57 1.48
N SER A 234 -6.41 8.72 1.02
CA SER A 234 -7.84 9.03 0.88
C SER A 234 -8.70 7.90 1.39
N GLY A 235 -9.82 8.25 2.01
CA GLY A 235 -10.89 7.34 2.40
C GLY A 235 -12.08 7.46 1.44
N TYR A 236 -12.62 6.30 1.05
CA TYR A 236 -13.73 6.20 0.11
C TYR A 236 -14.91 5.44 0.75
N ASP A 237 -16.10 5.84 0.41
CA ASP A 237 -17.31 5.12 0.78
C ASP A 237 -17.39 3.78 0.07
N MET A 238 -17.63 2.71 0.81
CA MET A 238 -17.64 1.34 0.25
C MET A 238 -18.81 1.04 -0.68
N LYS A 239 -19.91 1.78 -0.58
CA LYS A 239 -21.13 1.55 -1.38
C LYS A 239 -21.11 2.34 -2.68
N THR A 240 -20.73 3.60 -2.58
CA THR A 240 -20.79 4.56 -3.70
C THR A 240 -19.44 4.77 -4.37
N GLY A 241 -18.35 4.46 -3.66
CA GLY A 241 -17.00 4.76 -4.09
C GLY A 241 -16.62 6.24 -3.97
N ALA A 242 -17.51 7.10 -3.52
CA ALA A 242 -17.22 8.52 -3.37
C ALA A 242 -16.07 8.75 -2.38
N GLN A 243 -15.12 9.62 -2.75
CA GLN A 243 -14.08 10.06 -1.82
C GLN A 243 -14.72 10.88 -0.70
N LYS A 244 -14.55 10.44 0.54
CA LYS A 244 -15.07 11.10 1.74
C LYS A 244 -14.09 12.13 2.28
N TRP A 245 -12.85 11.71 2.47
CA TRP A 245 -11.80 12.53 3.06
C TRP A 245 -10.43 12.23 2.44
N PHE A 246 -9.47 13.12 2.68
CA PHE A 246 -8.07 12.90 2.34
C PHE A 246 -7.13 13.66 3.29
N VAL A 247 -5.87 13.20 3.34
CA VAL A 247 -4.74 13.89 3.98
C VAL A 247 -3.61 13.99 2.97
N PRO A 248 -3.17 15.18 2.57
CA PRO A 248 -2.06 15.41 1.65
C PRO A 248 -0.70 15.35 2.38
N GLY A 249 0.39 15.57 1.64
CA GLY A 249 1.73 15.74 2.19
C GLY A 249 2.63 14.51 2.09
N PHE A 250 2.13 13.41 1.53
CA PHE A 250 2.92 12.20 1.27
C PHE A 250 3.83 12.36 0.05
N SER A 251 4.76 11.42 -0.12
CA SER A 251 5.60 11.35 -1.32
C SER A 251 4.77 10.99 -2.55
N ARG A 252 5.37 11.17 -3.72
CA ARG A 252 4.73 10.77 -4.98
C ARG A 252 4.72 9.26 -5.16
N GLU A 253 5.81 8.61 -4.79
CA GLU A 253 5.96 7.17 -4.88
C GLU A 253 5.48 6.54 -3.58
N THR A 254 4.26 6.08 -3.57
CA THR A 254 3.64 5.45 -2.40
C THR A 254 3.58 3.95 -2.60
N ILE A 255 4.15 3.21 -1.65
CA ILE A 255 4.26 1.75 -1.73
C ILE A 255 3.63 1.08 -0.53
N SER A 256 3.83 1.64 0.68
CA SER A 256 3.38 1.00 1.90
C SER A 256 1.85 0.89 1.98
N THR A 257 1.37 -0.25 2.47
CA THR A 257 -0.04 -0.45 2.81
C THR A 257 -0.33 0.21 4.16
N PRO A 258 -1.37 1.04 4.29
CA PRO A 258 -1.83 1.54 5.58
C PRO A 258 -2.24 0.41 6.53
N VAL A 259 -2.16 0.64 7.84
CA VAL A 259 -2.59 -0.31 8.86
C VAL A 259 -3.50 0.40 9.87
N ALA A 260 -4.43 -0.34 10.48
CA ALA A 260 -5.36 0.23 11.45
C ALA A 260 -5.51 -0.64 12.69
N GLY A 261 -5.75 -0.01 13.82
CA GLY A 261 -6.08 -0.65 15.08
C GLY A 261 -6.57 0.36 16.12
N ASN A 262 -7.39 -0.07 17.06
CA ASN A 262 -7.94 0.77 18.13
C ASN A 262 -8.58 2.07 17.60
N ASN A 263 -9.39 1.97 16.54
CA ASN A 263 -10.02 3.10 15.88
C ASN A 263 -9.05 4.15 15.31
N VAL A 264 -7.80 3.81 15.07
CA VAL A 264 -6.80 4.72 14.49
C VAL A 264 -6.23 4.10 13.23
N LEU A 265 -6.10 4.91 12.19
CA LEU A 265 -5.43 4.57 10.95
C LEU A 265 -3.99 5.11 10.98
N TYR A 266 -3.03 4.26 10.63
CA TYR A 266 -1.63 4.64 10.53
C TYR A 266 -1.16 4.51 9.09
N VAL A 267 -0.59 5.58 8.58
CA VAL A 267 -0.18 5.69 7.18
C VAL A 267 1.25 6.19 7.10
N SER A 268 2.10 5.47 6.36
CA SER A 268 3.50 5.85 6.19
C SER A 268 3.89 5.95 4.72
N SER A 269 4.75 6.89 4.40
CA SER A 269 5.41 6.99 3.10
C SER A 269 6.75 7.67 3.26
N SER A 270 7.80 7.08 2.72
CA SER A 270 9.13 7.67 2.71
C SER A 270 9.34 8.49 1.44
N LYS A 271 10.36 9.34 1.47
CA LYS A 271 10.91 9.97 0.28
C LYS A 271 11.64 8.90 -0.52
N LEU A 272 10.97 8.26 -1.47
CA LEU A 272 11.63 7.55 -2.54
C LEU A 272 12.04 8.59 -3.59
N GLY A 273 13.28 8.64 -3.87
CA GLY A 273 13.78 9.58 -4.83
C GLY A 273 15.05 9.10 -5.45
N GLY A 274 15.01 8.71 -6.64
CA GLY A 274 16.11 8.64 -7.56
C GLY A 274 15.68 9.34 -8.82
N GLY A 275 16.57 9.98 -9.54
CA GLY A 275 16.26 10.74 -10.75
C GLY A 275 15.39 9.97 -11.75
N ALA A 276 14.78 10.65 -12.67
CA ALA A 276 13.97 10.17 -13.79
C ALA A 276 12.50 9.83 -13.48
N ASP A 277 11.96 10.20 -12.33
CA ASP A 277 10.52 10.24 -12.20
C ASP A 277 9.92 11.24 -13.18
N ILE A 278 8.81 10.89 -13.78
CA ILE A 278 7.98 11.86 -14.51
C ILE A 278 7.54 12.89 -13.47
N GLN A 279 8.38 13.90 -13.28
CA GLN A 279 8.02 15.06 -12.48
C GLN A 279 6.78 15.66 -13.15
N PRO A 280 5.76 16.14 -12.42
CA PRO A 280 4.77 16.98 -13.05
C PRO A 280 5.55 18.09 -13.75
N ASP A 281 5.15 18.38 -14.97
CA ASP A 281 5.64 19.56 -15.65
C ASP A 281 5.39 20.77 -14.73
N PRO A 282 6.41 21.48 -14.26
CA PRO A 282 6.21 22.61 -13.37
C PRO A 282 5.65 23.85 -14.09
N LEU A 283 5.59 23.85 -15.42
CA LEU A 283 5.11 24.99 -16.20
C LEU A 283 3.67 25.42 -15.83
N PRO A 284 2.68 24.52 -15.67
CA PRO A 284 1.34 24.94 -15.26
C PRO A 284 1.27 25.56 -13.87
N PHE A 285 2.21 25.19 -12.98
CA PHE A 285 2.30 25.84 -11.68
C PHE A 285 2.82 27.28 -11.82
N TRP A 286 3.80 27.48 -12.68
CA TRP A 286 4.27 28.81 -13.02
C TRP A 286 3.17 29.65 -13.67
N GLU A 287 2.49 29.13 -14.69
CA GLU A 287 1.34 29.78 -15.36
C GLU A 287 0.22 30.16 -14.38
N ALA A 288 0.04 29.36 -13.33
CA ALA A 288 -0.95 29.68 -12.30
C ALA A 288 -0.49 30.76 -11.33
N VAL A 289 0.80 30.90 -11.05
CA VAL A 289 1.32 31.89 -10.10
C VAL A 289 1.77 33.19 -10.76
N ILE A 290 2.12 33.20 -12.06
CA ILE A 290 2.56 34.42 -12.75
C ILE A 290 1.50 35.52 -12.78
N ARG A 291 0.24 35.20 -12.49
CA ARG A 291 -0.82 36.20 -12.28
C ARG A 291 -0.56 37.18 -11.12
N PHE A 292 0.40 36.88 -10.25
CA PHE A 292 0.88 37.84 -9.24
C PHE A 292 1.80 38.90 -9.81
N ASP A 293 2.40 38.67 -10.95
CA ASP A 293 3.19 39.66 -11.71
C ASP A 293 2.23 40.76 -12.21
N LYS A 294 2.11 41.83 -11.44
CA LYS A 294 1.17 42.93 -11.72
C LYS A 294 1.76 43.98 -12.65
N ASN A 295 3.08 44.05 -12.70
CA ASN A 295 3.79 45.00 -13.56
C ASN A 295 4.17 44.37 -14.92
N SER A 296 3.95 43.04 -15.09
CA SER A 296 4.22 42.27 -16.29
C SER A 296 5.70 42.26 -16.72
N ASP A 297 6.60 42.27 -15.71
CA ASP A 297 8.04 42.19 -15.94
C ASP A 297 8.61 40.76 -16.05
N GLY A 298 7.74 39.73 -15.95
CA GLY A 298 8.07 38.32 -16.02
C GLY A 298 8.61 37.74 -14.72
N LYS A 299 8.60 38.48 -13.61
CA LYS A 299 9.03 38.09 -12.28
C LYS A 299 7.92 38.38 -11.26
N ILE A 300 8.01 37.77 -10.10
CA ILE A 300 7.04 38.01 -9.00
C ILE A 300 7.78 38.56 -7.79
N GLU A 301 7.45 39.81 -7.42
CA GLU A 301 7.92 40.37 -6.18
C GLU A 301 7.00 39.98 -5.01
N ARG A 302 7.59 39.88 -3.80
CA ARG A 302 6.79 39.60 -2.59
C ARG A 302 5.65 40.61 -2.38
N LYS A 303 5.85 41.88 -2.70
CA LYS A 303 4.84 42.94 -2.56
C LYS A 303 3.64 42.77 -3.51
N GLU A 304 3.82 42.09 -4.63
CA GLU A 304 2.76 41.81 -5.62
C GLU A 304 1.83 40.68 -5.17
N MET A 305 2.35 39.79 -4.27
CA MET A 305 1.58 38.68 -3.72
C MET A 305 0.59 39.18 -2.64
N THR A 306 -0.52 39.76 -3.08
CA THR A 306 -1.54 40.34 -2.18
C THR A 306 -2.89 39.67 -2.39
N GLY A 307 -3.77 39.71 -1.35
CA GLY A 307 -5.14 39.21 -1.43
C GLY A 307 -5.30 37.75 -1.05
N HIS A 308 -6.52 37.23 -1.23
CA HIS A 308 -6.84 35.83 -1.08
C HIS A 308 -6.39 35.07 -2.33
N PHE A 309 -5.67 33.99 -2.10
CA PHE A 309 -5.12 33.18 -3.16
C PHE A 309 -5.08 31.71 -2.74
N THR A 310 -5.42 30.84 -3.68
CA THR A 310 -5.21 29.39 -3.51
C THR A 310 -3.96 29.01 -4.25
N PHE A 311 -2.95 28.59 -3.52
CA PHE A 311 -1.70 28.13 -4.13
C PHE A 311 -1.96 26.83 -4.88
N PRO A 312 -1.78 26.77 -6.20
CA PRO A 312 -2.11 25.58 -6.97
C PRO A 312 -1.15 24.45 -6.62
N ILE A 313 -1.68 23.31 -6.21
CA ILE A 313 -0.97 22.04 -6.15
C ILE A 313 -1.22 21.26 -7.43
N ARG A 314 -2.39 21.49 -8.04
CA ARG A 314 -2.88 20.84 -9.25
C ARG A 314 -3.47 21.87 -10.19
N PRO A 315 -2.62 22.61 -10.87
CA PRO A 315 -3.06 23.69 -11.77
C PRO A 315 -3.86 23.20 -12.99
N GLU A 316 -3.82 21.89 -13.26
CA GLU A 316 -4.67 21.25 -14.26
C GLU A 316 -6.16 21.22 -13.89
N LEU A 317 -6.48 21.48 -12.63
CA LEU A 317 -7.86 21.65 -12.17
C LEU A 317 -8.32 23.09 -12.30
N PRO A 318 -9.62 23.34 -12.52
CA PRO A 318 -10.14 24.69 -12.51
C PRO A 318 -9.99 25.32 -11.11
N PRO A 319 -9.67 26.63 -11.05
CA PRO A 319 -9.74 27.39 -9.78
C PRO A 319 -11.10 27.21 -9.09
N GLY A 320 -11.09 27.00 -7.78
CA GLY A 320 -12.29 26.69 -7.00
C GLY A 320 -12.63 25.22 -6.84
N HIS A 321 -11.99 24.33 -7.60
CA HIS A 321 -12.11 22.89 -7.37
C HIS A 321 -11.45 22.50 -6.03
N PRO A 322 -12.06 21.65 -5.17
CA PRO A 322 -11.50 21.28 -3.87
C PRO A 322 -10.07 20.69 -3.90
N GLY A 323 -9.68 20.11 -5.02
CA GLY A 323 -8.33 19.56 -5.24
C GLY A 323 -7.36 20.53 -5.92
N TYR A 324 -7.76 21.74 -6.28
CA TYR A 324 -6.91 22.69 -7.04
C TYR A 324 -5.66 23.08 -6.27
N GLY A 325 -5.80 23.39 -4.97
CA GLY A 325 -4.64 23.83 -4.20
C GLY A 325 -4.93 24.09 -2.73
N ILE A 326 -3.97 24.72 -2.07
CA ILE A 326 -4.10 25.14 -0.67
C ILE A 326 -4.48 26.61 -0.63
N PRO A 327 -5.66 26.96 -0.10
CA PRO A 327 -6.04 28.35 0.13
C PRO A 327 -5.11 28.97 1.18
N LEU A 328 -4.79 30.24 1.00
CA LEU A 328 -4.11 31.00 2.05
C LEU A 328 -5.07 31.21 3.24
N PRO A 329 -4.53 31.26 4.47
CA PRO A 329 -5.36 31.50 5.66
C PRO A 329 -6.19 32.79 5.57
N ASP A 330 -7.41 32.77 6.07
CA ASP A 330 -8.27 33.95 6.14
C ASP A 330 -7.71 35.01 7.11
N ASP A 331 -7.06 34.57 8.19
CA ASP A 331 -6.38 35.46 9.12
C ASP A 331 -5.23 36.19 8.44
N LYS A 332 -5.25 37.51 8.53
CA LYS A 332 -4.30 38.41 7.85
C LYS A 332 -2.84 38.15 8.26
N ARG A 333 -2.59 37.91 9.54
CA ARG A 333 -1.22 37.68 10.07
C ARG A 333 -0.69 36.33 9.58
N ARG A 334 -1.48 35.25 9.73
CA ARG A 334 -1.10 33.89 9.27
C ARG A 334 -0.90 33.86 7.76
N ARG A 335 -1.73 34.59 7.01
CA ARG A 335 -1.58 34.74 5.55
C ARG A 335 -0.26 35.39 5.18
N GLN A 336 0.13 36.49 5.85
CA GLN A 336 1.42 37.15 5.62
C GLN A 336 2.59 36.21 5.97
N GLU A 337 2.57 35.58 7.13
CA GLU A 337 3.61 34.63 7.56
C GLU A 337 3.76 33.47 6.54
N ARG A 338 2.65 32.97 6.00
CA ARG A 338 2.64 31.92 4.97
C ARG A 338 3.28 32.38 3.67
N LEU A 339 2.88 33.55 3.18
CA LEU A 339 3.42 34.16 1.96
C LEU A 339 4.93 34.45 2.11
N ASP A 340 5.35 34.98 3.25
CA ASP A 340 6.77 35.23 3.51
C ASP A 340 7.60 33.97 3.56
N GLY A 341 7.04 32.91 4.15
CA GLY A 341 7.70 31.60 4.17
C GLY A 341 7.86 31.00 2.79
N MET A 342 6.81 31.06 1.98
CA MET A 342 6.80 30.57 0.60
C MET A 342 7.78 31.36 -0.27
N PHE A 343 7.76 32.70 -0.13
CA PHE A 343 8.62 33.57 -0.92
C PHE A 343 10.10 33.25 -0.63
N ARG A 344 10.51 33.23 0.65
CA ARG A 344 11.87 32.89 1.05
C ARG A 344 12.31 31.48 0.62
N GLY A 345 11.39 30.54 0.54
CA GLY A 345 11.69 29.17 0.12
C GLY A 345 11.97 29.02 -1.37
N THR A 346 11.47 29.91 -2.19
CA THR A 346 11.62 29.92 -3.66
C THR A 346 12.71 30.84 -4.12
N ASP A 347 12.81 32.05 -3.58
CA ASP A 347 13.88 33.04 -3.82
C ASP A 347 15.21 32.54 -3.19
N ARG A 348 15.94 31.73 -3.95
CA ARG A 348 17.19 31.08 -3.47
C ARG A 348 18.41 31.99 -3.54
N ASN A 349 18.47 32.84 -4.54
CA ASN A 349 19.55 33.78 -4.75
C ASN A 349 19.39 35.05 -3.88
N ARG A 350 18.20 35.21 -3.25
CA ARG A 350 17.83 36.36 -2.39
C ARG A 350 17.84 37.71 -3.10
N ASP A 351 17.50 37.71 -4.36
CA ASP A 351 17.40 38.93 -5.15
C ASP A 351 16.02 39.64 -5.00
N LYS A 352 15.12 39.07 -4.20
CA LYS A 352 13.76 39.54 -3.89
C LYS A 352 12.74 39.35 -5.03
N PHE A 353 13.04 38.48 -5.94
CA PHE A 353 12.15 38.08 -7.03
C PHE A 353 11.96 36.57 -7.07
N TRP A 354 10.83 36.13 -7.59
CA TRP A 354 10.65 34.79 -8.10
C TRP A 354 10.78 34.85 -9.63
N THR A 355 11.84 34.32 -10.14
CA THR A 355 11.95 34.08 -11.57
C THR A 355 11.28 32.76 -11.94
N LYS A 356 10.90 32.62 -13.23
CA LYS A 356 10.40 31.35 -13.75
C LYS A 356 11.38 30.20 -13.49
N GLU A 357 12.67 30.45 -13.68
CA GLU A 357 13.71 29.44 -13.53
C GLU A 357 13.83 28.96 -12.07
N GLU A 358 13.86 29.86 -11.09
CA GLU A 358 13.89 29.51 -9.68
C GLU A 358 12.67 28.73 -9.24
N PHE A 359 11.48 29.22 -9.64
CA PHE A 359 10.23 28.55 -9.33
C PHE A 359 10.17 27.14 -9.93
N MET A 360 10.52 26.99 -11.21
CA MET A 360 10.57 25.70 -11.89
C MET A 360 11.59 24.76 -11.25
N SER A 361 12.77 25.26 -10.87
CA SER A 361 13.80 24.50 -10.18
C SER A 361 13.34 24.05 -8.79
N ASN A 362 12.66 24.91 -8.04
CA ASN A 362 12.13 24.59 -6.72
C ASN A 362 11.02 23.53 -6.79
N MET A 363 10.11 23.64 -7.76
CA MET A 363 9.06 22.66 -7.98
C MET A 363 9.59 21.27 -8.36
N ARG A 364 10.67 21.19 -9.13
CA ARG A 364 11.37 19.94 -9.45
C ARG A 364 11.98 19.28 -8.21
N GLY A 365 12.33 20.08 -7.20
CA GLY A 365 12.85 19.60 -5.92
C GLY A 365 11.80 19.25 -4.87
N SER A 366 10.52 19.56 -5.12
CA SER A 366 9.40 19.32 -4.19
C SER A 366 9.06 17.84 -4.11
N ARG A 367 9.87 17.10 -3.38
CA ARG A 367 9.60 15.71 -3.02
C ARG A 367 8.82 15.69 -1.72
N GLY A 368 7.81 14.81 -1.59
CA GLY A 368 7.13 14.61 -0.30
C GLY A 368 8.13 14.34 0.83
N LYS A 369 7.79 14.69 2.04
CA LYS A 369 8.62 14.40 3.22
C LYS A 369 8.38 12.95 3.68
N PRO A 370 9.37 12.30 4.32
CA PRO A 370 9.10 11.05 5.04
C PRO A 370 8.04 11.32 6.11
N LEU A 371 7.02 10.50 6.17
CA LEU A 371 5.88 10.74 7.04
C LEU A 371 5.25 9.44 7.53
N LEU A 372 5.00 9.36 8.83
CA LEU A 372 4.09 8.43 9.47
C LEU A 372 3.08 9.26 10.24
N ILE A 373 1.79 9.07 9.97
CA ILE A 373 0.71 9.78 10.66
C ILE A 373 -0.29 8.81 11.28
N ALA A 374 -0.92 9.27 12.36
CA ALA A 374 -2.08 8.62 12.98
C ALA A 374 -3.32 9.47 12.76
N ILE A 375 -4.38 8.86 12.22
CA ILE A 375 -5.62 9.52 11.82
C ILE A 375 -6.78 8.98 12.65
N ARG A 376 -7.59 9.87 13.25
CA ARG A 376 -8.87 9.53 13.87
C ARG A 376 -9.95 9.30 12.82
N PRO A 377 -10.96 8.45 13.08
CA PRO A 377 -12.01 8.17 12.13
C PRO A 377 -12.97 9.36 11.95
N GLY A 378 -13.59 9.42 10.77
CA GLY A 378 -14.57 10.43 10.39
C GLY A 378 -13.98 11.57 9.56
N GLY A 379 -14.76 12.65 9.43
CA GLY A 379 -14.38 13.84 8.67
C GLY A 379 -14.80 13.78 7.20
N GLN A 380 -14.69 14.95 6.54
CA GLN A 380 -14.96 15.13 5.12
C GLN A 380 -13.97 16.12 4.51
N GLY A 381 -13.62 15.93 3.24
CA GLY A 381 -12.67 16.80 2.55
C GLY A 381 -11.24 16.63 3.10
N ASP A 382 -10.50 17.74 3.23
CA ASP A 382 -9.19 17.75 3.86
C ASP A 382 -9.34 17.69 5.38
N ILE A 383 -8.89 16.60 5.97
CA ILE A 383 -9.00 16.36 7.41
C ILE A 383 -7.67 16.57 8.17
N THR A 384 -6.69 17.17 7.53
CA THR A 384 -5.33 17.34 8.09
C THR A 384 -5.37 18.05 9.45
N ASP A 385 -6.05 19.19 9.55
CA ASP A 385 -6.06 20.00 10.78
C ASP A 385 -7.01 19.46 11.86
N THR A 386 -7.92 18.55 11.49
CA THR A 386 -9.00 18.13 12.38
C THR A 386 -8.87 16.71 12.91
N HIS A 387 -8.25 15.80 12.15
CA HIS A 387 -8.24 14.37 12.49
C HIS A 387 -6.85 13.77 12.69
N LEU A 388 -5.77 14.50 12.45
CA LEU A 388 -4.45 14.01 12.82
C LEU A 388 -4.31 13.98 14.35
N LYS A 389 -3.84 12.83 14.87
CA LYS A 389 -3.48 12.67 16.29
C LYS A 389 -2.03 13.06 16.55
N TRP A 390 -1.15 12.59 15.70
CA TRP A 390 0.29 12.85 15.73
C TRP A 390 0.94 12.54 14.38
N GLU A 391 2.13 13.09 14.16
CA GLU A 391 2.98 12.78 13.03
C GLU A 391 4.42 12.48 13.46
N LEU A 392 5.11 11.65 12.69
CA LEU A 392 6.52 11.33 12.82
C LEU A 392 7.19 11.39 11.45
N ASN A 393 8.34 12.03 11.36
CA ASN A 393 9.10 12.20 10.10
C ASN A 393 10.48 11.52 10.11
N ARG A 394 10.70 10.61 11.06
CA ARG A 394 11.97 9.89 11.24
C ARG A 394 11.77 8.41 11.10
N SER A 395 12.81 7.71 10.64
CA SER A 395 12.86 6.24 10.53
C SER A 395 11.78 5.63 9.63
N ILE A 396 11.19 6.39 8.73
CA ILE A 396 10.13 5.94 7.84
C ILE A 396 10.72 4.99 6.79
N PRO A 397 10.14 3.80 6.57
CA PRO A 397 10.62 2.83 5.59
C PRO A 397 10.48 3.34 4.15
N GLU A 398 11.36 2.88 3.28
CA GLU A 398 11.30 3.20 1.85
C GLU A 398 10.24 2.37 1.12
N ILE A 399 10.27 1.04 1.28
CA ILE A 399 9.38 0.08 0.61
C ILE A 399 8.50 -0.67 1.61
N PRO A 400 9.05 -1.23 2.72
CA PRO A 400 8.24 -2.01 3.65
C PRO A 400 7.07 -1.22 4.22
N SER A 401 5.92 -1.86 4.32
CA SER A 401 4.80 -1.31 5.09
C SER A 401 5.11 -1.37 6.59
N THR A 402 4.58 -0.45 7.35
CA THR A 402 4.64 -0.50 8.82
C THR A 402 3.85 -1.68 9.36
N LEU A 403 4.22 -2.16 10.54
CA LEU A 403 3.51 -3.22 11.26
C LEU A 403 2.99 -2.64 12.58
N LEU A 404 1.68 -2.68 12.79
CA LEU A 404 1.07 -2.35 14.07
C LEU A 404 0.82 -3.64 14.84
N TYR A 405 1.53 -3.85 15.95
CA TYR A 405 1.36 -5.03 16.78
C TYR A 405 1.54 -4.67 18.26
N ASN A 406 0.60 -5.11 19.12
CA ASN A 406 0.59 -4.83 20.56
C ASN A 406 0.78 -3.35 20.92
N ASN A 407 0.03 -2.45 20.25
CA ASN A 407 0.12 -0.98 20.38
C ASN A 407 1.48 -0.37 20.06
N LEU A 408 2.35 -1.10 19.38
CA LEU A 408 3.62 -0.61 18.85
C LEU A 408 3.61 -0.62 17.32
N ILE A 409 4.20 0.39 16.73
CA ILE A 409 4.42 0.46 15.29
C ILE A 409 5.88 0.15 15.01
N TYR A 410 6.12 -0.90 14.23
CA TYR A 410 7.46 -1.32 13.84
C TYR A 410 7.75 -0.92 12.39
N MET A 411 8.93 -0.38 12.18
CA MET A 411 9.39 0.13 10.90
C MET A 411 10.82 -0.34 10.64
N VAL A 412 11.05 -1.02 9.52
CA VAL A 412 12.38 -1.43 9.10
C VAL A 412 12.82 -0.66 7.86
N ARG A 413 14.02 -0.10 7.91
CA ARG A 413 14.65 0.64 6.80
C ARG A 413 15.81 -0.11 6.20
N ASN A 414 16.19 0.32 4.99
CA ASN A 414 17.45 -0.09 4.35
C ASN A 414 18.62 0.07 5.32
N GLY A 415 19.56 -0.87 5.26
CA GLY A 415 20.66 -1.00 6.22
C GLY A 415 20.30 -1.77 7.49
N GLY A 416 19.09 -2.34 7.58
CA GLY A 416 18.63 -3.13 8.73
C GLY A 416 18.40 -2.27 9.98
N LEU A 417 17.87 -1.08 9.82
CA LEU A 417 17.53 -0.20 10.94
C LEU A 417 16.06 -0.40 11.33
N LEU A 418 15.81 -1.04 12.48
CA LEU A 418 14.48 -1.24 13.04
C LEU A 418 14.15 -0.13 14.05
N ALA A 419 12.98 0.46 13.92
CA ALA A 419 12.42 1.40 14.87
C ALA A 419 11.09 0.88 15.43
N ALA A 420 10.86 1.10 16.73
CA ALA A 420 9.58 0.91 17.39
C ALA A 420 9.03 2.22 17.90
N VAL A 421 7.75 2.45 17.67
CA VAL A 421 7.03 3.68 18.02
C VAL A 421 5.79 3.32 18.82
N ASP A 422 5.52 4.04 19.88
CA ASP A 422 4.26 3.95 20.62
C ASP A 422 3.12 4.45 19.72
N ALA A 423 2.19 3.57 19.38
CA ALA A 423 1.08 3.87 18.48
C ALA A 423 0.11 4.93 19.04
N THR A 424 0.09 5.12 20.36
CA THR A 424 -0.83 6.06 21.01
C THR A 424 -0.44 7.51 20.79
N ASN A 425 0.88 7.81 20.81
CA ASN A 425 1.40 9.19 20.84
C ASN A 425 2.54 9.47 19.86
N GLY A 426 2.98 8.48 19.07
CA GLY A 426 4.05 8.65 18.09
C GLY A 426 5.46 8.72 18.69
N LYS A 427 5.64 8.44 20.00
CA LYS A 427 6.94 8.46 20.65
C LYS A 427 7.83 7.33 20.13
N LEU A 428 9.01 7.68 19.62
CA LEU A 428 10.04 6.71 19.27
C LEU A 428 10.59 6.07 20.56
N LEU A 429 10.47 4.75 20.69
CA LEU A 429 10.92 3.97 21.84
C LEU A 429 12.38 3.55 21.66
N TYR A 430 12.69 2.96 20.51
CA TYR A 430 14.06 2.59 20.13
C TYR A 430 14.26 2.65 18.62
N ARG A 431 15.54 2.69 18.22
CA ARG A 431 15.98 2.60 16.83
C ARG A 431 17.34 1.89 16.81
N GLU A 432 17.30 0.61 16.44
CA GLU A 432 18.42 -0.29 16.59
C GLU A 432 18.78 -1.03 15.28
N ARG A 433 20.00 -1.49 15.17
CA ARG A 433 20.45 -2.26 14.01
C ARG A 433 20.16 -3.74 14.18
N LEU A 434 19.61 -4.34 13.13
CA LEU A 434 19.36 -5.78 13.08
C LEU A 434 20.64 -6.62 12.84
N ASN A 435 21.81 -6.00 12.66
CA ASN A 435 23.04 -6.69 12.26
C ASN A 435 22.93 -7.54 10.96
N ALA A 436 21.92 -7.25 10.17
CA ALA A 436 21.68 -7.84 8.86
C ALA A 436 21.63 -6.72 7.80
N PRO A 437 22.78 -6.25 7.32
CA PRO A 437 22.86 -5.13 6.40
C PRO A 437 22.27 -5.48 5.03
N GLY A 438 21.82 -4.48 4.30
CA GLY A 438 21.25 -4.62 2.97
C GLY A 438 19.98 -3.81 2.80
N GLN A 439 19.33 -4.01 1.67
CA GLN A 439 18.02 -3.42 1.41
C GLN A 439 16.93 -4.27 2.07
N TYR A 440 15.81 -3.64 2.35
CA TYR A 440 14.60 -4.27 2.88
C TYR A 440 13.43 -3.90 1.97
N SER A 441 12.88 -4.88 1.27
CA SER A 441 11.67 -4.73 0.44
C SER A 441 10.48 -5.44 1.07
N ALA A 442 10.73 -6.56 1.73
CA ALA A 442 9.72 -7.32 2.46
C ALA A 442 9.21 -6.53 3.67
N SER A 443 7.90 -6.49 3.85
CA SER A 443 7.30 -5.91 5.06
C SER A 443 7.47 -6.86 6.25
N PRO A 444 7.63 -6.33 7.48
CA PRO A 444 7.63 -7.14 8.68
C PRO A 444 6.28 -7.83 8.88
N VAL A 445 6.30 -9.04 9.44
CA VAL A 445 5.12 -9.80 9.84
C VAL A 445 5.25 -10.28 11.27
N ALA A 446 4.14 -10.49 11.98
CA ALA A 446 4.15 -10.84 13.41
C ALA A 446 3.23 -12.01 13.74
N ALA A 447 3.68 -12.81 14.69
CA ALA A 447 2.92 -13.83 15.37
C ALA A 447 3.56 -14.15 16.73
N ASN A 448 2.76 -14.56 17.73
CA ASN A 448 3.25 -15.07 19.01
C ASN A 448 4.36 -14.20 19.65
N ASP A 449 4.10 -12.90 19.75
CA ASP A 449 5.02 -11.89 20.30
C ASP A 449 6.39 -11.80 19.64
N HIS A 450 6.50 -12.21 18.38
CA HIS A 450 7.71 -12.07 17.56
C HIS A 450 7.41 -11.38 16.23
N ILE A 451 8.41 -10.67 15.75
CA ILE A 451 8.42 -10.02 14.43
C ILE A 451 9.46 -10.69 13.56
N TYR A 452 9.06 -11.05 12.35
CA TYR A 452 9.90 -11.68 11.34
C TYR A 452 10.23 -10.63 10.28
N LEU A 453 11.52 -10.39 10.08
CA LEU A 453 12.05 -9.39 9.15
C LEU A 453 12.98 -10.07 8.16
N SER A 454 12.84 -9.75 6.88
CA SER A 454 13.64 -10.34 5.81
C SER A 454 14.46 -9.27 5.10
N SER A 455 15.77 -9.44 5.04
CA SER A 455 16.63 -8.61 4.21
C SER A 455 16.66 -9.12 2.77
N ASN A 456 16.91 -8.24 1.80
CA ASN A 456 17.07 -8.64 0.40
C ASN A 456 18.30 -9.54 0.16
N ARG A 457 19.17 -9.70 1.17
CA ARG A 457 20.29 -10.66 1.13
C ARG A 457 19.93 -12.08 1.60
N GLY A 458 18.67 -12.30 2.03
CA GLY A 458 18.22 -13.60 2.50
C GLY A 458 18.37 -13.82 4.01
N VAL A 459 18.78 -12.80 4.77
CA VAL A 459 18.86 -12.93 6.23
C VAL A 459 17.48 -12.66 6.83
N ILE A 460 16.97 -13.64 7.57
CA ILE A 460 15.76 -13.53 8.38
C ILE A 460 16.17 -13.17 9.81
N THR A 461 15.64 -12.07 10.33
CA THR A 461 15.85 -11.67 11.72
C THR A 461 14.54 -11.77 12.47
N ILE A 462 14.54 -12.45 13.61
CA ILE A 462 13.38 -12.58 14.49
C ILE A 462 13.62 -11.74 15.74
N VAL A 463 12.70 -10.83 16.01
CA VAL A 463 12.79 -9.88 17.12
C VAL A 463 11.61 -10.09 18.04
N LYS A 464 11.85 -10.12 19.35
CA LYS A 464 10.78 -10.19 20.34
C LYS A 464 10.04 -8.86 20.41
N VAL A 465 8.71 -8.91 20.42
CA VAL A 465 7.85 -7.73 20.61
C VAL A 465 8.00 -7.22 22.04
N ASN A 466 8.63 -6.06 22.18
CA ASN A 466 8.85 -5.41 23.49
C ASN A 466 9.10 -3.91 23.29
N LYS A 467 9.03 -3.17 24.39
CA LYS A 467 9.51 -1.76 24.45
C LYS A 467 11.04 -1.67 24.40
N GLU A 468 11.73 -2.76 24.67
CA GLU A 468 13.19 -2.89 24.54
C GLU A 468 13.53 -3.79 23.35
N PHE A 469 14.60 -3.44 22.65
CA PHE A 469 15.05 -4.19 21.49
C PHE A 469 15.74 -5.49 21.90
N LYS A 470 15.28 -6.63 21.35
CA LYS A 470 15.91 -7.94 21.54
C LYS A 470 15.78 -8.80 20.28
N ILE A 471 16.90 -9.11 19.64
CA ILE A 471 16.96 -10.14 18.60
C ILE A 471 16.86 -11.51 19.28
N THR A 472 15.89 -12.32 18.85
CA THR A 472 15.73 -13.70 19.31
C THR A 472 16.58 -14.65 18.48
N HIS A 473 16.55 -14.49 17.15
CA HIS A 473 17.24 -15.38 16.23
C HIS A 473 17.57 -14.70 14.92
N GLN A 474 18.63 -15.16 14.25
CA GLN A 474 18.96 -14.80 12.85
C GLN A 474 19.33 -16.03 12.05
N HIS A 475 18.83 -16.10 10.83
CA HIS A 475 19.13 -17.18 9.91
C HIS A 475 19.39 -16.64 8.51
N ASP A 476 20.47 -17.09 7.88
CA ASP A 476 20.84 -16.73 6.52
C ASP A 476 20.46 -17.86 5.55
N LEU A 477 19.42 -17.62 4.76
CA LEU A 477 18.91 -18.56 3.76
C LEU A 477 19.84 -18.77 2.57
N LYS A 478 20.89 -17.95 2.40
CA LYS A 478 21.80 -17.92 1.25
C LYS A 478 21.08 -17.76 -0.10
N ASP A 479 19.87 -17.21 -0.07
CA ASP A 479 19.04 -16.97 -1.25
C ASP A 479 18.22 -15.68 -1.01
N PRO A 480 18.23 -14.68 -1.92
CA PRO A 480 17.60 -13.38 -1.70
C PRO A 480 16.11 -13.47 -1.39
N VAL A 481 15.63 -12.58 -0.51
CA VAL A 481 14.21 -12.44 -0.15
C VAL A 481 13.74 -11.02 -0.43
N PHE A 482 12.83 -10.87 -1.38
CA PHE A 482 12.30 -9.54 -1.79
C PHE A 482 10.85 -9.33 -1.36
N VAL A 483 10.15 -10.38 -0.96
CA VAL A 483 8.70 -10.36 -0.73
C VAL A 483 8.35 -10.69 0.70
N THR A 484 7.18 -10.20 1.12
CA THR A 484 6.69 -10.36 2.48
C THR A 484 6.37 -11.83 2.77
N PRO A 485 6.89 -12.42 3.86
CA PRO A 485 6.53 -13.77 4.30
C PRO A 485 5.05 -13.91 4.65
N ALA A 486 4.57 -15.15 4.70
CA ALA A 486 3.24 -15.50 5.18
C ALA A 486 3.33 -16.42 6.41
N ILE A 487 2.34 -16.32 7.29
CA ILE A 487 2.28 -17.15 8.50
C ILE A 487 0.90 -17.80 8.57
N ASP A 488 0.87 -19.10 8.92
CA ASP A 488 -0.36 -19.80 9.23
C ASP A 488 -0.09 -20.88 10.27
N LYS A 489 -0.82 -20.84 11.39
CA LYS A 489 -0.66 -21.78 12.51
C LYS A 489 0.78 -21.85 13.00
N ASN A 490 1.41 -23.02 12.85
CA ASN A 490 2.78 -23.29 13.25
C ASN A 490 3.81 -23.15 12.12
N THR A 491 3.45 -22.51 11.00
CA THR A 491 4.32 -22.50 9.80
C THR A 491 4.57 -21.08 9.30
N LEU A 492 5.85 -20.78 9.03
CA LEU A 492 6.33 -19.58 8.35
C LEU A 492 6.69 -19.93 6.91
N TYR A 493 6.09 -19.24 5.94
CA TYR A 493 6.37 -19.41 4.51
C TYR A 493 7.20 -18.25 3.99
N ILE A 494 8.37 -18.54 3.46
CA ILE A 494 9.31 -17.54 2.92
C ILE A 494 9.57 -17.84 1.44
N ARG A 495 9.20 -16.91 0.57
CA ARG A 495 9.59 -16.95 -0.83
C ARG A 495 10.94 -16.27 -0.99
N THR A 496 11.92 -17.03 -1.46
CA THR A 496 13.21 -16.55 -1.93
C THR A 496 13.16 -16.28 -3.43
N GLU A 497 14.25 -15.84 -4.02
CA GLU A 497 14.37 -15.69 -5.48
C GLU A 497 14.09 -16.98 -6.23
N LYS A 498 14.52 -18.13 -5.69
CA LYS A 498 14.51 -19.44 -6.37
C LYS A 498 13.46 -20.41 -5.84
N ALA A 499 12.91 -20.19 -4.65
CA ALA A 499 12.09 -21.20 -3.99
C ALA A 499 11.06 -20.59 -3.02
N LEU A 500 10.08 -21.42 -2.63
CA LEU A 500 9.27 -21.24 -1.44
C LEU A 500 9.74 -22.22 -0.37
N LEU A 501 10.02 -21.72 0.83
CA LEU A 501 10.41 -22.51 1.99
C LEU A 501 9.28 -22.47 3.02
N ALA A 502 9.02 -23.59 3.68
CA ALA A 502 8.13 -23.66 4.84
C ALA A 502 8.93 -24.10 6.06
N PHE A 503 9.01 -23.24 7.05
CA PHE A 503 9.56 -23.56 8.36
C PHE A 503 8.41 -23.82 9.33
N ARG A 504 8.46 -24.96 10.03
CA ARG A 504 7.37 -25.43 10.88
C ARG A 504 7.88 -25.85 12.26
N THR A 505 7.17 -25.46 13.31
CA THR A 505 7.38 -26.04 14.65
C THR A 505 6.87 -27.47 14.63
N ASN A 506 7.65 -28.37 15.21
CA ASN A 506 7.14 -29.69 15.57
C ASN A 506 6.18 -29.50 16.75
N ASP A 507 4.96 -30.02 16.63
CA ASP A 507 3.96 -30.02 17.70
C ASP A 507 4.43 -30.86 18.89
#